data_6a36b641c2f1249bc0a5f9c8a009c211
#
_entry.id   6a36b641c2f1249bc0a5f9c8a009c211
#
_cell.length_a   1.000
_cell.length_b   1.000
_cell.length_c   1.000
_cell.angle_alpha   90.00
_cell.angle_beta   90.00
_cell.angle_gamma   90.00
#
_symmetry.space_group_name_H-M   'P 1'
#
loop_
_entity.id
_entity.type
_entity.pdbx_description
1 polymer ?
#
loop_
_entity_poly.entity_id
_entity_poly.type
_entity_poly.pdbx_seq_one_letter_code
_entity_poly.pdbx_strand_id
1 'polypeptide(L)'
;MRFSKRLGYRGFSDFREALRDACQARSEGEPLEALEAPTDVFWALAEVARRDGENLDRFLKSVDRPTLESATQLLTRAQHRVLLGRGVSHVMCQVLAFNLTQAGLPCIAAIPSDFSNQVANLGSRDLLVVVSFAPFSRETVDAASFAKSQGIPVLAFTDRRDAPLAKTASQVVVLPSESFLFSFGLSTFSVLSHALAIAVAAMDPAGTAKRLKAADEVGQPLYMEHWLPIQ
;
A
#
# COMPACT_ATOMS: atom_id res chain seq x y z
N MET A 1 -20.26 -22.35 -21.20
CA MET A 1 -21.75 -22.51 -21.03
C MET A 1 -22.20 -23.61 -20.05
N ARG A 2 -21.52 -24.74 -19.87
CA ARG A 2 -21.95 -25.79 -18.94
C ARG A 2 -21.70 -25.50 -17.45
N PHE A 3 -20.69 -24.74 -17.12
CA PHE A 3 -20.26 -24.48 -15.74
C PHE A 3 -21.26 -23.59 -14.97
N SER A 4 -21.67 -22.46 -15.55
CA SER A 4 -22.62 -21.54 -14.91
C SER A 4 -24.00 -22.17 -14.67
N LYS A 5 -24.47 -23.01 -15.59
CA LYS A 5 -25.73 -23.77 -15.42
C LYS A 5 -25.64 -24.82 -14.31
N ARG A 6 -24.46 -25.43 -14.08
CA ARG A 6 -24.26 -26.39 -12.97
C ARG A 6 -24.29 -25.72 -11.59
N LEU A 7 -23.98 -24.42 -11.55
CA LEU A 7 -24.01 -23.57 -10.33
C LEU A 7 -25.39 -22.92 -10.13
N GLY A 8 -26.41 -23.26 -10.95
CA GLY A 8 -27.79 -22.79 -10.81
C GLY A 8 -28.10 -21.45 -11.52
N TYR A 9 -27.14 -20.91 -12.27
CA TYR A 9 -27.35 -19.66 -13.01
C TYR A 9 -27.94 -19.91 -14.40
N ARG A 10 -28.75 -18.94 -14.88
CA ARG A 10 -29.40 -19.03 -16.22
C ARG A 10 -28.41 -19.07 -17.37
N GLY A 11 -27.21 -18.48 -17.17
CA GLY A 11 -26.15 -18.45 -18.17
C GLY A 11 -24.88 -17.82 -17.63
N PHE A 12 -23.89 -17.63 -18.52
CA PHE A 12 -22.60 -17.02 -18.14
C PHE A 12 -22.75 -15.52 -17.78
N SER A 13 -23.66 -14.80 -18.41
CA SER A 13 -23.93 -13.39 -18.09
C SER A 13 -24.51 -13.24 -16.68
N ASP A 14 -25.51 -14.06 -16.33
CA ASP A 14 -26.15 -14.11 -15.02
C ASP A 14 -25.12 -14.49 -13.91
N PHE A 15 -24.29 -15.49 -14.19
CA PHE A 15 -23.20 -15.87 -13.30
C PHE A 15 -22.15 -14.76 -13.12
N ARG A 16 -21.80 -14.05 -14.20
CA ARG A 16 -20.84 -12.94 -14.16
C ARG A 16 -21.40 -11.73 -13.41
N GLU A 17 -22.69 -11.47 -13.54
CA GLU A 17 -23.40 -10.41 -12.83
C GLU A 17 -23.47 -10.72 -11.33
N ALA A 18 -23.90 -11.91 -10.96
CA ALA A 18 -23.90 -12.38 -9.57
C ALA A 18 -22.49 -12.43 -8.94
N LEU A 19 -21.44 -12.78 -9.70
CA LEU A 19 -20.06 -12.67 -9.26
C LEU A 19 -19.61 -11.22 -9.07
N ARG A 20 -20.04 -10.34 -9.97
CA ARG A 20 -19.73 -8.90 -9.86
C ARG A 20 -20.40 -8.32 -8.60
N ASP A 21 -21.67 -8.62 -8.40
CA ASP A 21 -22.46 -8.19 -7.24
C ASP A 21 -21.89 -8.76 -5.94
N ALA A 22 -21.52 -10.03 -5.91
CA ALA A 22 -20.86 -10.64 -4.75
C ALA A 22 -19.43 -10.09 -4.51
N CYS A 23 -18.72 -9.71 -5.55
CA CYS A 23 -17.42 -9.03 -5.42
C CYS A 23 -17.60 -7.57 -4.99
N GLN A 24 -18.61 -6.87 -5.49
CA GLN A 24 -18.98 -5.54 -5.07
C GLN A 24 -19.47 -5.52 -3.62
N ALA A 25 -20.38 -6.40 -3.25
CA ALA A 25 -20.83 -6.54 -1.85
C ALA A 25 -19.71 -6.89 -0.85
N ARG A 26 -18.60 -7.48 -1.32
CA ARG A 26 -17.39 -7.72 -0.51
C ARG A 26 -16.38 -6.58 -0.51
N SER A 27 -16.43 -5.71 -1.50
CA SER A 27 -15.55 -4.53 -1.63
C SER A 27 -16.24 -3.25 -1.16
N GLU A 28 -17.54 -3.26 -1.04
CA GLU A 28 -18.34 -2.18 -0.49
C GLU A 28 -18.37 -2.37 1.03
N GLY A 29 -17.76 -1.42 1.75
CA GLY A 29 -18.18 -1.15 3.12
C GLY A 29 -19.70 -0.99 3.15
N GLU A 30 -20.33 -0.99 4.32
CA GLU A 30 -21.79 -0.86 4.43
C GLU A 30 -22.34 0.14 3.41
N PRO A 31 -23.35 -0.24 2.61
CA PRO A 31 -23.89 0.63 1.57
C PRO A 31 -24.23 1.98 2.15
N LEU A 32 -23.99 3.07 1.40
CA LEU A 32 -24.35 4.44 1.84
C LEU A 32 -25.80 4.54 2.29
N GLU A 33 -26.68 3.72 1.73
CA GLU A 33 -28.10 3.60 2.08
C GLU A 33 -28.35 2.98 3.48
N ALA A 34 -27.36 2.23 4.01
CA ALA A 34 -27.40 1.73 5.39
C ALA A 34 -26.91 2.79 6.40
N LEU A 35 -26.32 3.87 5.94
CA LEU A 35 -26.01 5.02 6.73
C LEU A 35 -27.30 5.84 6.89
N GLU A 36 -28.11 5.58 7.91
CA GLU A 36 -29.00 6.59 8.50
C GLU A 36 -28.15 7.75 9.06
N ALA A 37 -27.24 8.25 8.24
CA ALA A 37 -26.25 9.20 8.65
C ALA A 37 -26.82 10.60 8.59
N PRO A 38 -26.75 11.37 9.67
CA PRO A 38 -26.92 12.80 9.56
C PRO A 38 -25.89 13.32 8.55
N THR A 39 -26.30 14.24 7.68
CA THR A 39 -25.44 14.90 6.67
C THR A 39 -24.43 15.87 7.32
N ASP A 40 -24.00 15.57 8.53
CA ASP A 40 -23.08 16.37 9.33
C ASP A 40 -21.64 15.91 9.14
N VAL A 41 -20.79 16.83 8.70
CA VAL A 41 -19.37 16.59 8.50
C VAL A 41 -18.63 16.20 9.80
N PHE A 42 -19.08 16.69 10.96
CA PHE A 42 -18.48 16.32 12.25
C PHE A 42 -18.75 14.87 12.61
N TRP A 43 -19.97 14.41 12.37
CA TRP A 43 -20.29 13.00 12.52
C TRP A 43 -19.44 12.14 11.58
N ALA A 44 -19.35 12.51 10.30
CA ALA A 44 -18.54 11.79 9.32
C ALA A 44 -17.06 11.74 9.73
N LEU A 45 -16.50 12.86 10.20
CA LEU A 45 -15.12 12.95 10.69
C LEU A 45 -14.91 12.00 11.89
N ALA A 46 -15.81 12.06 12.88
CA ALA A 46 -15.72 11.23 14.09
C ALA A 46 -15.78 9.74 13.75
N GLU A 47 -16.67 9.34 12.83
CA GLU A 47 -16.86 7.95 12.46
C GLU A 47 -15.70 7.41 11.60
N VAL A 48 -15.16 8.21 10.67
CA VAL A 48 -13.93 7.86 9.93
C VAL A 48 -12.76 7.72 10.89
N ALA A 49 -12.57 8.67 11.82
CA ALA A 49 -11.48 8.61 12.80
C ALA A 49 -11.60 7.36 13.72
N ARG A 50 -12.83 7.02 14.14
CA ARG A 50 -13.08 5.81 14.93
C ARG A 50 -12.68 4.54 14.18
N ARG A 51 -13.11 4.38 12.92
CA ARG A 51 -12.79 3.20 12.09
C ARG A 51 -11.30 3.11 11.77
N ASP A 52 -10.68 4.21 11.44
CA ASP A 52 -9.23 4.25 11.22
C ASP A 52 -8.45 3.89 12.48
N GLY A 53 -8.91 4.34 13.67
CA GLY A 53 -8.37 3.93 14.95
C GLY A 53 -8.51 2.42 15.19
N GLU A 54 -9.67 1.84 14.90
CA GLU A 54 -9.89 0.39 15.00
C GLU A 54 -9.04 -0.43 14.02
N ASN A 55 -8.85 0.07 12.80
CA ASN A 55 -7.94 -0.56 11.82
C ASN A 55 -6.50 -0.55 12.34
N LEU A 56 -6.05 0.57 12.89
CA LEU A 56 -4.71 0.70 13.46
C LEU A 56 -4.53 -0.21 14.67
N ASP A 57 -5.49 -0.27 15.58
CA ASP A 57 -5.47 -1.17 16.75
C ASP A 57 -5.42 -2.65 16.32
N ARG A 58 -6.23 -3.03 15.34
CA ARG A 58 -6.19 -4.40 14.78
C ARG A 58 -4.85 -4.71 14.13
N PHE A 59 -4.28 -3.76 13.40
CA PHE A 59 -2.95 -3.92 12.81
C PHE A 59 -1.90 -4.16 13.88
N LEU A 60 -1.82 -3.32 14.91
CA LEU A 60 -0.85 -3.43 16.00
C LEU A 60 -0.97 -4.75 16.78
N LYS A 61 -2.20 -5.30 16.90
CA LYS A 61 -2.46 -6.58 17.55
C LYS A 61 -2.13 -7.79 16.67
N SER A 62 -2.16 -7.64 15.34
CA SER A 62 -2.04 -8.73 14.37
C SER A 62 -0.67 -8.83 13.71
N VAL A 63 0.08 -7.74 13.66
CA VAL A 63 1.44 -7.71 13.10
C VAL A 63 2.44 -8.22 14.13
N ASP A 64 3.35 -9.07 13.69
CA ASP A 64 4.44 -9.54 14.53
C ASP A 64 5.78 -8.86 14.19
N ARG A 65 6.70 -8.86 15.13
CA ARG A 65 8.03 -8.31 14.99
C ARG A 65 8.82 -8.94 13.82
N PRO A 66 8.86 -10.27 13.64
CA PRO A 66 9.58 -10.88 12.52
C PRO A 66 9.11 -10.41 11.14
N THR A 67 7.81 -10.20 10.98
CA THR A 67 7.22 -9.66 9.72
C THR A 67 7.77 -8.27 9.39
N LEU A 68 7.83 -7.37 10.38
CA LEU A 68 8.34 -6.01 10.18
C LEU A 68 9.87 -5.99 10.01
N GLU A 69 10.59 -6.80 10.75
CA GLU A 69 12.03 -6.95 10.60
C GLU A 69 12.40 -7.48 9.21
N SER A 70 11.69 -8.50 8.72
CA SER A 70 11.86 -9.04 7.37
C SER A 70 11.57 -8.00 6.29
N ALA A 71 10.47 -7.25 6.43
CA ALA A 71 10.13 -6.15 5.51
C ALA A 71 11.23 -5.08 5.48
N THR A 72 11.72 -4.67 6.66
CA THR A 72 12.80 -3.69 6.79
C THR A 72 14.12 -4.21 6.18
N GLN A 73 14.45 -5.49 6.39
CA GLN A 73 15.63 -6.10 5.79
C GLN A 73 15.55 -6.15 4.27
N LEU A 74 14.40 -6.49 3.68
CA LEU A 74 14.22 -6.46 2.23
C LEU A 74 14.43 -5.04 1.70
N LEU A 75 13.85 -4.03 2.36
CA LEU A 75 14.00 -2.63 1.98
C LEU A 75 15.46 -2.17 2.04
N THR A 76 16.19 -2.52 3.09
CA THR A 76 17.56 -2.02 3.30
C THR A 76 18.62 -2.74 2.47
N ARG A 77 18.43 -4.03 2.17
CA ARG A 77 19.39 -4.83 1.39
C ARG A 77 19.32 -4.62 -0.12
N ALA A 78 18.18 -4.17 -0.63
CA ALA A 78 18.00 -3.97 -2.06
C ALA A 78 18.92 -2.88 -2.63
N GLN A 79 19.40 -3.06 -3.86
CA GLN A 79 20.11 -2.03 -4.60
C GLN A 79 19.15 -0.96 -5.11
N HIS A 80 18.09 -1.39 -5.79
CA HIS A 80 17.01 -0.51 -6.25
C HIS A 80 15.67 -0.99 -5.67
N ARG A 81 14.74 -0.06 -5.49
CA ARG A 81 13.39 -0.29 -4.95
C ARG A 81 12.39 0.34 -5.88
N VAL A 82 11.56 -0.50 -6.47
CA VAL A 82 10.45 -0.05 -7.32
C VAL A 82 9.14 -0.42 -6.63
N LEU A 83 8.26 0.56 -6.48
CA LEU A 83 6.98 0.43 -5.80
C LEU A 83 5.85 0.48 -6.81
N LEU A 84 4.96 -0.52 -6.81
CA LEU A 84 3.82 -0.64 -7.70
C LEU A 84 2.50 -0.64 -6.95
N GLY A 85 1.55 0.13 -7.45
CA GLY A 85 0.17 0.15 -7.00
C GLY A 85 -0.72 0.88 -7.99
N ARG A 86 -2.03 0.58 -8.03
CA ARG A 86 -3.00 1.29 -8.87
C ARG A 86 -3.99 2.07 -8.01
N GLY A 87 -4.51 3.17 -8.57
CA GLY A 87 -5.45 4.04 -7.86
C GLY A 87 -4.86 4.56 -6.55
N VAL A 88 -5.59 4.40 -5.45
CA VAL A 88 -5.12 4.81 -4.13
C VAL A 88 -3.86 4.07 -3.69
N SER A 89 -3.67 2.80 -4.09
CA SER A 89 -2.44 2.06 -3.81
C SER A 89 -1.20 2.72 -4.45
N HIS A 90 -1.35 3.44 -5.57
CA HIS A 90 -0.27 4.25 -6.12
C HIS A 90 0.07 5.45 -5.23
N VAL A 91 -0.94 6.11 -4.66
CA VAL A 91 -0.72 7.19 -3.67
C VAL A 91 0.02 6.64 -2.44
N MET A 92 -0.36 5.45 -1.96
CA MET A 92 0.37 4.77 -0.88
C MET A 92 1.84 4.50 -1.25
N CYS A 93 2.11 4.05 -2.48
CA CYS A 93 3.48 3.88 -2.97
C CYS A 93 4.25 5.19 -2.98
N GLN A 94 3.64 6.30 -3.37
CA GLN A 94 4.27 7.62 -3.34
C GLN A 94 4.61 8.07 -1.92
N VAL A 95 3.70 7.88 -0.96
CA VAL A 95 3.94 8.19 0.46
C VAL A 95 5.10 7.36 1.02
N LEU A 96 5.11 6.05 0.75
CA LEU A 96 6.19 5.17 1.21
C LEU A 96 7.53 5.53 0.56
N ALA A 97 7.55 5.79 -0.76
CA ALA A 97 8.76 6.20 -1.48
C ALA A 97 9.32 7.52 -0.94
N PHE A 98 8.46 8.50 -0.67
CA PHE A 98 8.85 9.78 -0.08
C PHE A 98 9.50 9.57 1.30
N ASN A 99 8.83 8.85 2.22
CA ASN A 99 9.33 8.63 3.57
C ASN A 99 10.66 7.85 3.59
N LEU A 100 10.76 6.78 2.79
CA LEU A 100 11.99 5.99 2.70
C LEU A 100 13.15 6.76 2.06
N THR A 101 12.86 7.60 1.06
CA THR A 101 13.88 8.44 0.43
C THR A 101 14.44 9.45 1.41
N GLN A 102 13.61 10.08 2.24
CA GLN A 102 14.07 10.95 3.33
C GLN A 102 14.94 10.19 4.35
N ALA A 103 14.60 8.94 4.66
CA ALA A 103 15.40 8.08 5.53
C ALA A 103 16.72 7.58 4.88
N GLY A 104 16.95 7.87 3.60
CA GLY A 104 18.17 7.49 2.88
C GLY A 104 18.07 6.24 2.03
N LEU A 105 16.87 5.75 1.78
CA LEU A 105 16.60 4.66 0.83
C LEU A 105 15.85 5.21 -0.39
N PRO A 106 16.55 5.61 -1.46
CA PRO A 106 15.88 6.05 -2.69
C PRO A 106 14.94 4.98 -3.23
N CYS A 107 13.72 5.38 -3.55
CA CYS A 107 12.65 4.51 -4.04
C CYS A 107 11.97 5.17 -5.25
N ILE A 108 11.51 4.35 -6.19
CA ILE A 108 10.73 4.80 -7.35
C ILE A 108 9.31 4.28 -7.20
N ALA A 109 8.34 5.18 -7.02
CA ALA A 109 6.92 4.84 -7.19
C ALA A 109 6.60 4.87 -8.68
N ALA A 110 6.57 3.71 -9.32
CA ALA A 110 6.34 3.60 -10.76
C ALA A 110 4.92 4.03 -11.13
N ILE A 111 4.81 4.83 -12.18
CA ILE A 111 3.49 5.19 -12.73
C ILE A 111 2.84 3.96 -13.36
N PRO A 112 1.51 3.80 -13.20
CA PRO A 112 0.83 2.58 -13.66
C PRO A 112 1.00 2.27 -15.15
N SER A 113 1.17 3.27 -16.01
CA SER A 113 1.41 3.08 -17.44
C SER A 113 2.79 2.51 -17.78
N ASP A 114 3.72 2.42 -16.83
CA ASP A 114 5.11 2.02 -17.06
C ASP A 114 5.53 0.80 -16.21
N PHE A 115 4.60 0.08 -15.62
CA PHE A 115 4.91 -1.06 -14.74
C PHE A 115 5.80 -2.11 -15.42
N SER A 116 5.48 -2.48 -16.66
CA SER A 116 6.22 -3.52 -17.40
C SER A 116 7.67 -3.14 -17.62
N ASN A 117 7.96 -1.89 -18.00
CA ASN A 117 9.33 -1.43 -18.20
C ASN A 117 10.10 -1.38 -16.88
N GLN A 118 9.47 -0.86 -15.81
CA GLN A 118 10.10 -0.77 -14.50
C GLN A 118 10.46 -2.14 -13.94
N VAL A 119 9.54 -3.12 -14.05
CA VAL A 119 9.78 -4.48 -13.51
C VAL A 119 10.76 -5.25 -14.37
N ALA A 120 10.74 -5.10 -15.70
CA ALA A 120 11.65 -5.78 -16.60
C ALA A 120 13.14 -5.39 -16.39
N ASN A 121 13.40 -4.23 -15.81
CA ASN A 121 14.76 -3.75 -15.52
C ASN A 121 15.27 -4.14 -14.12
N LEU A 122 14.46 -4.83 -13.30
CA LEU A 122 14.88 -5.30 -11.98
C LEU A 122 15.67 -6.60 -12.06
N GLY A 123 16.63 -6.73 -11.17
CA GLY A 123 17.43 -7.95 -10.97
C GLY A 123 17.23 -8.56 -9.58
N SER A 124 17.88 -9.71 -9.34
CA SER A 124 17.75 -10.46 -8.07
C SER A 124 18.28 -9.72 -6.83
N ARG A 125 19.04 -8.63 -7.01
CA ARG A 125 19.52 -7.76 -5.93
C ARG A 125 18.63 -6.52 -5.68
N ASP A 126 17.58 -6.36 -6.46
CA ASP A 126 16.61 -5.30 -6.33
C ASP A 126 15.38 -5.79 -5.55
N LEU A 127 14.46 -4.89 -5.26
CA LEU A 127 13.21 -5.19 -4.57
C LEU A 127 12.03 -4.60 -5.33
N LEU A 128 11.07 -5.45 -5.61
CA LEU A 128 9.74 -5.03 -6.00
C LEU A 128 8.85 -4.91 -4.76
N VAL A 129 8.34 -3.72 -4.49
CA VAL A 129 7.31 -3.49 -3.47
C VAL A 129 5.96 -3.37 -4.16
N VAL A 130 4.97 -4.13 -3.74
CA VAL A 130 3.63 -4.11 -4.33
C VAL A 130 2.59 -3.76 -3.28
N VAL A 131 1.70 -2.82 -3.61
CA VAL A 131 0.57 -2.42 -2.78
C VAL A 131 -0.71 -2.72 -3.54
N SER A 132 -1.53 -3.62 -3.01
CA SER A 132 -2.84 -3.92 -3.61
C SER A 132 -3.81 -4.45 -2.57
N PHE A 133 -4.95 -3.82 -2.51
CA PHE A 133 -6.10 -4.14 -1.67
C PHE A 133 -7.27 -4.59 -2.54
N ALA A 134 -8.25 -5.26 -1.96
CA ALA A 134 -9.45 -5.66 -2.71
C ALA A 134 -10.24 -4.41 -3.18
N PRO A 135 -10.70 -4.36 -4.44
CA PRO A 135 -10.53 -5.33 -5.52
C PRO A 135 -9.12 -5.31 -6.10
N PHE A 136 -8.46 -6.46 -6.13
CA PHE A 136 -7.05 -6.56 -6.52
C PHE A 136 -6.82 -6.22 -8.00
N SER A 137 -5.80 -5.41 -8.27
CA SER A 137 -5.36 -5.12 -9.63
C SER A 137 -4.65 -6.33 -10.24
N ARG A 138 -5.18 -6.84 -11.35
CA ARG A 138 -4.56 -7.94 -12.09
C ARG A 138 -3.15 -7.58 -12.52
N GLU A 139 -2.93 -6.39 -13.04
CA GLU A 139 -1.63 -5.91 -13.51
C GLU A 139 -0.57 -5.92 -12.38
N THR A 140 -0.96 -5.51 -11.16
CA THR A 140 -0.06 -5.56 -10.00
C THR A 140 0.28 -7.00 -9.60
N VAL A 141 -0.70 -7.93 -9.68
CA VAL A 141 -0.49 -9.35 -9.39
C VAL A 141 0.39 -10.01 -10.47
N ASP A 142 0.15 -9.70 -11.74
CA ASP A 142 0.95 -10.22 -12.86
C ASP A 142 2.41 -9.73 -12.77
N ALA A 143 2.64 -8.46 -12.44
CA ALA A 143 3.97 -7.89 -12.22
C ALA A 143 4.71 -8.59 -11.05
N ALA A 144 4.03 -8.84 -9.93
CA ALA A 144 4.60 -9.58 -8.80
C ALA A 144 4.92 -11.04 -9.16
N SER A 145 4.05 -11.67 -9.96
CA SER A 145 4.27 -13.04 -10.44
C SER A 145 5.48 -13.14 -11.35
N PHE A 146 5.64 -12.18 -12.25
CA PHE A 146 6.81 -12.06 -13.11
C PHE A 146 8.08 -11.88 -12.28
N ALA A 147 8.11 -10.90 -11.36
CA ALA A 147 9.25 -10.66 -10.49
C ALA A 147 9.68 -11.92 -9.74
N LYS A 148 8.71 -12.66 -9.16
CA LYS A 148 8.99 -13.94 -8.51
C LYS A 148 9.62 -14.95 -9.46
N SER A 149 9.13 -15.07 -10.70
CA SER A 149 9.68 -16.01 -11.71
C SER A 149 11.11 -15.69 -12.10
N GLN A 150 11.52 -14.42 -11.98
CA GLN A 150 12.88 -13.95 -12.23
C GLN A 150 13.78 -13.96 -10.98
N GLY A 151 13.29 -14.48 -9.85
CA GLY A 151 14.06 -14.50 -8.59
C GLY A 151 14.22 -13.13 -7.94
N ILE A 152 13.42 -12.14 -8.33
CA ILE A 152 13.40 -10.80 -7.74
C ILE A 152 12.61 -10.86 -6.44
N PRO A 153 13.16 -10.42 -5.29
CA PRO A 153 12.41 -10.33 -4.04
C PRO A 153 11.18 -9.43 -4.17
N VAL A 154 10.06 -9.85 -3.57
CA VAL A 154 8.79 -9.11 -3.57
C VAL A 154 8.33 -8.87 -2.15
N LEU A 155 8.13 -7.60 -1.77
CA LEU A 155 7.46 -7.19 -0.53
C LEU A 155 6.04 -6.75 -0.87
N ALA A 156 5.04 -7.41 -0.30
CA ALA A 156 3.63 -7.11 -0.56
C ALA A 156 2.93 -6.48 0.65
N PHE A 157 2.17 -5.41 0.40
CA PHE A 157 1.22 -4.83 1.33
C PHE A 157 -0.19 -5.08 0.82
N THR A 158 -1.04 -5.68 1.64
CA THR A 158 -2.40 -6.11 1.25
C THR A 158 -3.33 -6.15 2.46
N ASP A 159 -4.63 -6.34 2.24
CA ASP A 159 -5.66 -6.34 3.29
C ASP A 159 -5.89 -7.70 3.95
N ARG A 160 -5.42 -8.80 3.33
CA ARG A 160 -5.65 -10.15 3.85
C ARG A 160 -4.58 -11.16 3.43
N ARG A 161 -4.42 -12.20 4.27
CA ARG A 161 -3.39 -13.25 4.09
C ARG A 161 -3.60 -14.13 2.85
N ASP A 162 -4.83 -14.29 2.38
CA ASP A 162 -5.19 -15.08 1.21
C ASP A 162 -5.25 -14.26 -0.09
N ALA A 163 -4.81 -13.00 -0.06
CA ALA A 163 -4.70 -12.15 -1.24
C ALA A 163 -3.85 -12.82 -2.35
N PRO A 164 -4.15 -12.56 -3.63
CA PRO A 164 -3.35 -13.11 -4.74
C PRO A 164 -1.86 -12.81 -4.62
N LEU A 165 -1.48 -11.65 -4.09
CA LEU A 165 -0.10 -11.24 -3.88
C LEU A 165 0.64 -12.11 -2.85
N ALA A 166 -0.06 -12.70 -1.87
CA ALA A 166 0.57 -13.52 -0.85
C ALA A 166 1.28 -14.76 -1.44
N LYS A 167 0.82 -15.26 -2.59
CA LYS A 167 1.44 -16.40 -3.30
C LYS A 167 2.73 -16.05 -4.03
N THR A 168 2.96 -14.78 -4.28
CA THR A 168 4.10 -14.28 -5.08
C THR A 168 5.14 -13.57 -4.25
N ALA A 169 4.76 -13.03 -3.09
CA ALA A 169 5.63 -12.25 -2.24
C ALA A 169 6.63 -13.10 -1.44
N SER A 170 7.84 -12.56 -1.25
CA SER A 170 8.84 -13.05 -0.31
C SER A 170 8.45 -12.71 1.13
N GLN A 171 7.81 -11.55 1.31
CA GLN A 171 7.24 -11.10 2.58
C GLN A 171 5.91 -10.40 2.33
N VAL A 172 4.93 -10.69 3.17
CA VAL A 172 3.60 -10.05 3.15
C VAL A 172 3.37 -9.30 4.45
N VAL A 173 2.93 -8.06 4.35
CA VAL A 173 2.41 -7.28 5.48
C VAL A 173 0.93 -7.06 5.25
N VAL A 174 0.11 -7.54 6.18
CA VAL A 174 -1.35 -7.45 6.10
C VAL A 174 -1.81 -6.25 6.91
N LEU A 175 -2.56 -5.34 6.27
CA LEU A 175 -3.13 -4.15 6.89
C LEU A 175 -4.65 -4.22 6.86
N PRO A 176 -5.33 -4.23 8.00
CA PRO A 176 -6.78 -4.06 8.05
C PRO A 176 -7.19 -2.76 7.34
N SER A 177 -8.24 -2.83 6.53
CA SER A 177 -8.60 -1.74 5.62
C SER A 177 -10.11 -1.51 5.55
N GLU A 178 -10.85 -1.78 6.64
CA GLU A 178 -12.29 -1.56 6.67
C GLU A 178 -12.61 -0.06 6.58
N SER A 179 -13.52 0.29 5.67
CA SER A 179 -13.95 1.66 5.41
C SER A 179 -15.40 1.69 4.94
N PHE A 180 -16.07 2.84 5.04
CA PHE A 180 -17.45 3.01 4.59
C PHE A 180 -17.63 3.02 3.09
N LEU A 181 -16.78 3.76 2.38
CA LEU A 181 -16.95 4.02 0.95
C LEU A 181 -15.85 3.40 0.10
N PHE A 182 -14.67 3.32 0.68
CA PHE A 182 -13.47 2.90 -0.01
C PHE A 182 -12.68 2.00 0.93
N SER A 183 -12.47 0.76 0.56
CA SER A 183 -11.71 -0.21 1.36
C SER A 183 -10.21 0.09 1.32
N PHE A 184 -9.79 1.19 1.99
CA PHE A 184 -8.38 1.60 1.94
C PHE A 184 -7.88 1.99 3.32
N GLY A 185 -7.09 1.14 3.92
CA GLY A 185 -6.36 1.44 5.15
C GLY A 185 -5.23 2.47 4.94
N LEU A 186 -5.56 3.64 4.34
CA LEU A 186 -4.56 4.67 4.05
C LEU A 186 -3.92 5.20 5.33
N SER A 187 -4.71 5.39 6.38
CA SER A 187 -4.22 5.87 7.68
C SER A 187 -3.27 4.87 8.32
N THR A 188 -3.65 3.58 8.38
CA THR A 188 -2.79 2.51 8.90
C THR A 188 -1.52 2.37 8.07
N PHE A 189 -1.63 2.44 6.73
CA PHE A 189 -0.47 2.40 5.85
C PHE A 189 0.45 3.59 6.04
N SER A 190 -0.08 4.79 6.24
CA SER A 190 0.71 6.00 6.52
C SER A 190 1.51 5.86 7.81
N VAL A 191 0.89 5.38 8.88
CA VAL A 191 1.57 5.09 10.16
C VAL A 191 2.70 4.07 9.97
N LEU A 192 2.42 2.96 9.27
CA LEU A 192 3.43 1.95 8.97
C LEU A 192 4.58 2.52 8.13
N SER A 193 4.26 3.33 7.11
CA SER A 193 5.26 3.96 6.25
C SER A 193 6.23 4.86 7.04
N HIS A 194 5.71 5.67 7.97
CA HIS A 194 6.53 6.47 8.89
C HIS A 194 7.37 5.57 9.81
N ALA A 195 6.79 4.51 10.37
CA ALA A 195 7.50 3.60 11.26
C ALA A 195 8.67 2.91 10.55
N LEU A 196 8.47 2.46 9.30
CA LEU A 196 9.54 1.87 8.48
C LEU A 196 10.65 2.89 8.19
N ALA A 197 10.30 4.13 7.85
CA ALA A 197 11.28 5.18 7.61
C ALA A 197 12.09 5.52 8.87
N ILE A 198 11.45 5.62 10.03
CA ILE A 198 12.12 5.83 11.32
C ILE A 198 13.08 4.68 11.63
N ALA A 199 12.65 3.42 11.43
CA ALA A 199 13.49 2.25 11.64
C ALA A 199 14.72 2.26 10.73
N VAL A 200 14.56 2.64 9.47
CA VAL A 200 15.66 2.81 8.50
C VAL A 200 16.60 3.94 8.91
N ALA A 201 16.05 5.11 9.25
CA ALA A 201 16.83 6.27 9.68
C ALA A 201 17.67 5.98 10.93
N ALA A 202 17.14 5.17 11.86
CA ALA A 202 17.83 4.75 13.08
C ALA A 202 19.02 3.80 12.83
N MET A 203 19.11 3.18 11.63
CA MET A 203 20.27 2.35 11.26
C MET A 203 21.51 3.19 10.90
N ASP A 204 21.31 4.43 10.40
CA ASP A 204 22.37 5.39 10.06
C ASP A 204 21.96 6.82 10.45
N PRO A 205 21.90 7.15 11.74
CA PRO A 205 21.44 8.46 12.21
C PRO A 205 22.27 9.63 11.67
N ALA A 206 23.60 9.46 11.62
CA ALA A 206 24.52 10.49 11.17
C ALA A 206 24.37 10.76 9.67
N GLY A 207 24.29 9.70 8.85
CA GLY A 207 24.03 9.84 7.42
C GLY A 207 22.65 10.39 7.11
N THR A 208 21.64 10.02 7.90
CA THR A 208 20.28 10.59 7.75
C THR A 208 20.28 12.08 8.06
N ALA A 209 20.88 12.51 9.17
CA ALA A 209 20.98 13.92 9.51
C ALA A 209 21.71 14.74 8.42
N LYS A 210 22.81 14.18 7.87
CA LYS A 210 23.53 14.82 6.75
C LYS A 210 22.66 14.97 5.50
N ARG A 211 21.88 13.94 5.15
CA ARG A 211 20.99 13.98 3.97
C ARG A 211 19.85 14.97 4.15
N LEU A 212 19.23 15.01 5.34
CA LEU A 212 18.19 15.99 5.65
C LEU A 212 18.71 17.42 5.53
N LYS A 213 19.89 17.69 6.09
CA LYS A 213 20.51 19.01 5.95
C LYS A 213 20.78 19.38 4.49
N ALA A 214 21.31 18.45 3.69
CA ALA A 214 21.53 18.69 2.26
C ALA A 214 20.20 18.93 1.51
N ALA A 215 19.14 18.23 1.86
CA ALA A 215 17.81 18.45 1.28
C ALA A 215 17.26 19.83 1.63
N ASP A 216 17.45 20.29 2.85
CA ASP A 216 17.08 21.64 3.29
C ASP A 216 17.86 22.71 2.50
N GLU A 217 19.16 22.53 2.32
CA GLU A 217 20.00 23.46 1.55
C GLU A 217 19.54 23.60 0.10
N VAL A 218 19.13 22.47 -0.54
CA VAL A 218 18.56 22.47 -1.90
C VAL A 218 17.16 23.08 -1.91
N GLY A 219 16.38 22.85 -0.88
CA GLY A 219 14.98 23.31 -0.77
C GLY A 219 14.84 24.76 -0.34
N GLN A 220 15.82 25.34 0.36
CA GLN A 220 15.75 26.70 0.90
C GLN A 220 15.26 27.76 -0.11
N PRO A 221 15.73 27.80 -1.36
CA PRO A 221 15.25 28.80 -2.33
C PRO A 221 13.78 28.64 -2.71
N LEU A 222 13.15 27.51 -2.38
CA LEU A 222 11.75 27.20 -2.71
C LEU A 222 10.77 27.60 -1.59
N TYR A 223 11.27 27.88 -0.37
CA TYR A 223 10.43 28.26 0.75
C TYR A 223 10.38 29.79 0.87
N MET A 224 9.18 30.32 1.16
CA MET A 224 9.00 31.75 1.46
C MET A 224 9.63 32.06 2.81
N GLU A 225 10.67 32.91 2.87
CA GLU A 225 11.38 33.27 4.10
C GLU A 225 10.49 33.89 5.19
N HIS A 226 9.28 34.35 4.84
CA HIS A 226 8.39 35.07 5.73
C HIS A 226 7.37 34.20 6.49
N TRP A 227 7.44 32.87 6.38
CA TRP A 227 6.51 31.94 7.04
C TRP A 227 7.14 31.12 8.16
N LEU A 228 8.36 31.41 8.55
CA LEU A 228 8.91 30.85 9.78
C LEU A 228 8.20 31.51 10.97
N PRO A 229 7.61 30.72 11.91
CA PRO A 229 7.02 31.30 13.10
C PRO A 229 8.13 32.06 13.83
N ILE A 230 7.86 33.33 14.10
CA ILE A 230 8.70 34.18 14.96
C ILE A 230 8.76 33.46 16.31
N GLN A 231 9.96 33.10 16.74
CA GLN A 231 10.23 32.49 18.05
C GLN A 231 9.86 33.42 19.19
#